data_2bf248fb761c269b2829eacfec989571
#
_entry.id   2bf248fb761c269b2829eacfec989571
#
_cell.length_a   1.000
_cell.length_b   1.000
_cell.length_c   1.000
_cell.angle_alpha   90.00
_cell.angle_beta   90.00
_cell.angle_gamma   90.00
#
_symmetry.space_group_name_H-M   'P 1'
#
loop_
_entity.id
_entity.type
_entity.pdbx_description
1 polymer ?
#
loop_
_entity_poly.entity_id
_entity_poly.type
_entity_poly.pdbx_seq_one_letter_code
_entity_poly.pdbx_strand_id
1 'polypeptide(L)'
;MAKSSTEHLNKLNLGCGLKPIAGHVNLDVVASVNPDVVHDLNVFPYPFPDNSFDEIRALDVVEHVTDLPGMMREIWRIARKDAIVEFTTPHFSCDNSYTDPTHVRHLSSRSFYYFEKGHPFGFYGSDGFKVVQANIVFEPGLVNKVMHRIAARWPRWYEARLAWIFPAWFLWFQLRVCKDTLPR
;
A
#
# COMPACT_ATOMS: atom_id res chain seq x y z
N MET A 1 -38.56 10.46 -9.71
CA MET A 1 -37.32 10.97 -10.31
C MET A 1 -36.22 10.82 -9.27
N ALA A 2 -35.46 9.75 -9.34
CA ALA A 2 -34.34 9.51 -8.45
C ALA A 2 -33.19 10.42 -8.89
N LYS A 3 -32.76 11.35 -8.02
CA LYS A 3 -31.52 12.09 -8.21
C LYS A 3 -30.38 11.10 -8.11
N SER A 4 -29.72 10.82 -9.23
CA SER A 4 -28.39 10.23 -9.27
C SER A 4 -27.44 11.25 -8.61
N SER A 5 -27.19 11.08 -7.32
CA SER A 5 -26.07 11.73 -6.66
C SER A 5 -24.83 11.00 -7.18
N THR A 6 -24.12 11.60 -8.12
CA THR A 6 -22.69 11.29 -8.32
C THR A 6 -21.98 11.68 -7.03
N GLU A 7 -21.90 10.73 -6.08
CA GLU A 7 -21.01 10.88 -4.92
C GLU A 7 -19.60 11.02 -5.47
N HIS A 8 -19.04 12.23 -5.34
CA HIS A 8 -17.62 12.44 -5.64
C HIS A 8 -16.82 11.62 -4.62
N LEU A 9 -16.15 10.55 -5.09
CA LEU A 9 -15.25 9.76 -4.27
C LEU A 9 -14.13 10.67 -3.76
N ASN A 10 -13.98 10.74 -2.45
CA ASN A 10 -12.85 11.43 -1.84
C ASN A 10 -11.61 10.54 -1.93
N LYS A 11 -10.56 11.00 -2.58
CA LYS A 11 -9.36 10.23 -2.88
C LYS A 11 -8.13 10.89 -2.27
N LEU A 12 -7.21 10.07 -1.75
CA LEU A 12 -5.97 10.50 -1.14
C LEU A 12 -4.78 9.81 -1.80
N ASN A 13 -3.72 10.58 -2.06
CA ASN A 13 -2.43 10.10 -2.53
C ASN A 13 -1.37 10.44 -1.48
N LEU A 14 -0.89 9.45 -0.76
CA LEU A 14 0.13 9.57 0.27
C LEU A 14 1.52 9.47 -0.36
N GLY A 15 2.42 10.41 -0.01
CA GLY A 15 3.77 10.46 -0.57
C GLY A 15 3.76 10.74 -2.07
N CYS A 16 3.12 11.83 -2.49
CA CYS A 16 2.93 12.10 -3.91
C CYS A 16 4.23 12.39 -4.68
N GLY A 17 5.29 12.83 -3.99
CA GLY A 17 6.54 13.20 -4.63
C GLY A 17 6.33 14.13 -5.83
N LEU A 18 7.02 13.84 -6.93
CA LEU A 18 6.89 14.55 -8.20
C LEU A 18 5.74 14.03 -9.09
N LYS A 19 4.86 13.17 -8.56
CA LYS A 19 3.78 12.50 -9.29
C LYS A 19 2.42 12.74 -8.62
N PRO A 20 1.95 14.01 -8.48
CA PRO A 20 0.62 14.26 -7.96
C PRO A 20 -0.45 13.63 -8.85
N ILE A 21 -1.49 13.08 -8.24
CA ILE A 21 -2.60 12.45 -8.97
C ILE A 21 -3.77 13.43 -9.04
N ALA A 22 -4.22 13.75 -10.24
CA ALA A 22 -5.37 14.63 -10.44
C ALA A 22 -6.64 14.02 -9.80
N GLY A 23 -7.41 14.86 -9.10
CA GLY A 23 -8.63 14.42 -8.40
C GLY A 23 -8.39 13.72 -7.07
N HIS A 24 -7.14 13.68 -6.59
CA HIS A 24 -6.77 13.24 -5.24
C HIS A 24 -6.31 14.44 -4.42
N VAL A 25 -6.48 14.36 -3.12
CA VAL A 25 -5.70 15.15 -2.17
C VAL A 25 -4.29 14.56 -2.16
N ASN A 26 -3.28 15.33 -2.54
CA ASN A 26 -1.89 14.88 -2.59
C ASN A 26 -1.16 15.31 -1.32
N LEU A 27 -0.58 14.37 -0.60
CA LEU A 27 0.15 14.61 0.63
C LEU A 27 1.62 14.21 0.45
N ASP A 28 2.53 15.05 0.93
CA ASP A 28 3.97 14.73 0.99
C ASP A 28 4.63 15.47 2.16
N VAL A 29 5.77 14.98 2.62
CA VAL A 29 6.60 15.65 3.63
C VAL A 29 7.40 16.81 3.02
N VAL A 30 7.69 16.74 1.74
CA VAL A 30 8.54 17.70 1.02
C VAL A 30 7.69 18.82 0.42
N ALA A 31 7.68 19.98 1.06
CA ALA A 31 6.90 21.14 0.61
C ALA A 31 7.24 21.62 -0.82
N SER A 32 8.50 21.41 -1.27
CA SER A 32 8.95 21.87 -2.60
C SER A 32 8.34 21.09 -3.78
N VAL A 33 7.70 19.93 -3.54
CA VAL A 33 6.95 19.21 -4.57
C VAL A 33 5.51 19.71 -4.73
N ASN A 34 5.12 20.77 -3.98
CA ASN A 34 3.81 21.40 -3.99
C ASN A 34 2.64 20.43 -3.76
N PRO A 35 2.64 19.65 -2.66
CA PRO A 35 1.50 18.83 -2.31
C PRO A 35 0.34 19.70 -1.82
N ASP A 36 -0.90 19.17 -1.85
CA ASP A 36 -2.06 19.84 -1.26
C ASP A 36 -1.95 19.90 0.28
N VAL A 37 -1.29 18.90 0.88
CA VAL A 37 -1.05 18.81 2.33
C VAL A 37 0.41 18.44 2.59
N VAL A 38 1.11 19.25 3.37
CA VAL A 38 2.47 18.93 3.84
C VAL A 38 2.37 18.21 5.18
N HIS A 39 2.80 16.94 5.23
CA HIS A 39 2.76 16.13 6.45
C HIS A 39 3.74 14.94 6.37
N ASP A 40 4.41 14.62 7.48
CA ASP A 40 5.26 13.45 7.61
C ASP A 40 4.41 12.21 7.98
N LEU A 41 4.47 11.16 7.16
CA LEU A 41 3.74 9.91 7.39
C LEU A 41 4.21 9.12 8.62
N ASN A 42 5.32 9.52 9.26
CA ASN A 42 5.77 8.99 10.54
C ASN A 42 5.21 9.76 11.75
N VAL A 43 4.44 10.82 11.52
CA VAL A 43 3.83 11.64 12.58
C VAL A 43 2.32 11.40 12.62
N PHE A 44 1.81 11.05 13.79
CA PHE A 44 0.40 10.73 14.00
C PHE A 44 -0.27 11.71 14.96
N PRO A 45 -1.58 12.01 14.81
CA PRO A 45 -2.48 11.53 13.76
C PRO A 45 -2.29 12.27 12.45
N TYR A 46 -2.70 11.66 11.32
CA TYR A 46 -2.76 12.36 10.03
C TYR A 46 -3.81 13.46 10.06
N PRO A 47 -3.58 14.60 9.34
CA PRO A 47 -4.41 15.80 9.42
C PRO A 47 -5.75 15.68 8.69
N PHE A 48 -6.40 14.52 8.81
CA PHE A 48 -7.69 14.24 8.18
C PHE A 48 -8.67 13.68 9.22
N PRO A 49 -9.98 14.02 9.09
CA PRO A 49 -11.03 13.43 9.91
C PRO A 49 -11.17 11.91 9.67
N ASP A 50 -11.80 11.22 10.62
CA ASP A 50 -12.17 9.82 10.45
C ASP A 50 -13.14 9.65 9.27
N ASN A 51 -13.04 8.51 8.58
CA ASN A 51 -13.98 8.15 7.49
C ASN A 51 -14.10 9.21 6.39
N SER A 52 -12.96 9.77 5.96
CA SER A 52 -12.91 10.85 4.97
C SER A 52 -12.76 10.35 3.55
N PHE A 53 -12.06 9.20 3.33
CA PHE A 53 -11.63 8.78 1.99
C PHE A 53 -12.23 7.45 1.57
N ASP A 54 -12.58 7.37 0.28
CA ASP A 54 -13.09 6.16 -0.38
C ASP A 54 -11.98 5.40 -1.11
N GLU A 55 -10.90 6.10 -1.48
CA GLU A 55 -9.72 5.56 -2.13
C GLU A 55 -8.46 6.19 -1.54
N ILE A 56 -7.49 5.36 -1.18
CA ILE A 56 -6.18 5.83 -0.70
C ILE A 56 -5.09 5.11 -1.50
N ARG A 57 -4.13 5.85 -2.01
CA ARG A 57 -2.94 5.32 -2.69
C ARG A 57 -1.69 5.70 -1.93
N ALA A 58 -0.74 4.78 -1.86
CA ALA A 58 0.62 5.02 -1.38
C ALA A 58 1.57 4.23 -2.30
N LEU A 59 2.09 4.92 -3.33
CA LEU A 59 2.86 4.32 -4.40
C LEU A 59 4.35 4.59 -4.18
N ASP A 60 5.12 3.54 -3.89
CA ASP A 60 6.54 3.60 -3.56
C ASP A 60 6.81 4.51 -2.33
N VAL A 61 6.11 4.23 -1.25
CA VAL A 61 6.10 5.04 -0.01
C VAL A 61 6.30 4.17 1.24
N VAL A 62 5.66 3.01 1.30
CA VAL A 62 5.60 2.19 2.51
C VAL A 62 6.95 1.66 2.95
N GLU A 63 7.90 1.55 2.03
CA GLU A 63 9.30 1.18 2.31
C GLU A 63 10.07 2.24 3.10
N HIS A 64 9.64 3.51 3.04
CA HIS A 64 10.25 4.64 3.75
C HIS A 64 9.67 4.88 5.14
N VAL A 65 8.48 4.36 5.43
CA VAL A 65 7.78 4.64 6.69
C VAL A 65 8.35 3.78 7.81
N THR A 66 8.77 4.38 8.92
CA THR A 66 9.38 3.67 10.06
C THR A 66 8.37 2.87 10.89
N ASP A 67 7.14 3.40 11.08
CA ASP A 67 6.04 2.71 11.78
C ASP A 67 4.93 2.33 10.80
N LEU A 68 5.15 1.26 10.02
CA LEU A 68 4.12 0.74 9.10
C LEU A 68 2.83 0.33 9.83
N PRO A 69 2.85 -0.33 10.99
CA PRO A 69 1.62 -0.58 11.75
C PRO A 69 0.88 0.71 12.14
N GLY A 70 1.58 1.76 12.54
CA GLY A 70 1.00 3.08 12.81
C GLY A 70 0.36 3.71 11.59
N MET A 71 1.05 3.69 10.45
CA MET A 71 0.51 4.14 9.17
C MET A 71 -0.77 3.36 8.81
N MET A 72 -0.79 2.04 8.97
CA MET A 72 -1.97 1.23 8.65
C MET A 72 -3.15 1.54 9.58
N ARG A 73 -2.91 1.82 10.88
CA ARG A 73 -3.98 2.29 11.80
C ARG A 73 -4.56 3.63 11.35
N GLU A 74 -3.72 4.57 10.93
CA GLU A 74 -4.17 5.86 10.44
C GLU A 74 -4.93 5.75 9.10
N ILE A 75 -4.42 4.95 8.17
CA ILE A 75 -5.16 4.66 6.92
C ILE A 75 -6.53 4.08 7.25
N TRP A 76 -6.62 3.13 8.18
CA TRP A 76 -7.90 2.58 8.61
C TRP A 76 -8.81 3.63 9.22
N ARG A 77 -8.27 4.52 10.07
CA ARG A 77 -9.04 5.60 10.72
C ARG A 77 -9.65 6.55 9.69
N ILE A 78 -8.83 7.06 8.76
CA ILE A 78 -9.25 8.09 7.79
C ILE A 78 -10.03 7.53 6.60
N ALA A 79 -9.86 6.25 6.27
CA ALA A 79 -10.63 5.59 5.22
C ALA A 79 -12.07 5.33 5.65
N ARG A 80 -13.01 5.31 4.72
CA ARG A 80 -14.38 4.85 4.94
C ARG A 80 -14.44 3.31 4.97
N LYS A 81 -15.53 2.78 5.49
CA LYS A 81 -15.83 1.35 5.33
C LYS A 81 -15.86 0.99 3.84
N ASP A 82 -15.29 -0.16 3.49
CA ASP A 82 -15.17 -0.67 2.13
C ASP A 82 -14.27 0.18 1.19
N ALA A 83 -13.61 1.21 1.71
CA ALA A 83 -12.63 1.98 0.96
C ALA A 83 -11.52 1.06 0.40
N ILE A 84 -11.00 1.43 -0.75
CA ILE A 84 -9.91 0.73 -1.41
C ILE A 84 -8.58 1.43 -1.11
N VAL A 85 -7.60 0.63 -0.71
CA VAL A 85 -6.24 1.11 -0.46
C VAL A 85 -5.29 0.39 -1.41
N GLU A 86 -4.50 1.15 -2.15
CA GLU A 86 -3.54 0.65 -3.13
C GLU A 86 -2.12 0.97 -2.69
N PHE A 87 -1.24 -0.03 -2.74
CA PHE A 87 0.19 0.12 -2.47
C PHE A 87 1.02 -0.41 -3.62
N THR A 88 2.09 0.30 -3.95
CA THR A 88 3.25 -0.26 -4.64
C THR A 88 4.49 -0.13 -3.78
N THR A 89 5.44 -1.04 -3.95
CA THR A 89 6.74 -1.03 -3.27
C THR A 89 7.70 -1.96 -3.99
N PRO A 90 9.01 -1.72 -3.99
CA PRO A 90 9.97 -2.67 -4.55
C PRO A 90 9.83 -4.06 -3.90
N HIS A 91 9.87 -5.11 -4.72
CA HIS A 91 9.96 -6.47 -4.19
C HIS A 91 11.30 -6.67 -3.48
N PHE A 92 11.35 -7.45 -2.41
CA PHE A 92 12.60 -7.66 -1.64
C PHE A 92 13.77 -8.18 -2.47
N SER A 93 13.53 -8.84 -3.61
CA SER A 93 14.59 -9.29 -4.51
C SER A 93 15.00 -8.28 -5.59
N CYS A 94 14.32 -7.15 -5.68
CA CYS A 94 14.67 -6.06 -6.59
C CYS A 94 15.90 -5.30 -6.05
N ASP A 95 16.80 -4.91 -6.93
CA ASP A 95 17.93 -4.06 -6.59
C ASP A 95 17.50 -2.71 -6.02
N ASN A 96 16.42 -2.11 -6.57
CA ASN A 96 15.85 -0.87 -6.05
C ASN A 96 15.40 -0.95 -4.59
N SER A 97 15.12 -2.16 -4.09
CA SER A 97 14.81 -2.36 -2.67
C SER A 97 15.99 -1.98 -1.76
N TYR A 98 17.22 -2.00 -2.29
CA TYR A 98 18.46 -1.75 -1.56
C TYR A 98 19.23 -0.52 -2.06
N THR A 99 18.91 -0.02 -3.26
CA THR A 99 19.64 1.10 -3.89
C THR A 99 19.36 2.41 -3.18
N ASP A 100 18.11 2.63 -2.75
CA ASP A 100 17.74 3.84 -2.01
C ASP A 100 18.08 3.68 -0.52
N PRO A 101 18.99 4.50 0.04
CA PRO A 101 19.40 4.40 1.44
C PRO A 101 18.29 4.79 2.44
N THR A 102 17.19 5.37 1.97
CA THR A 102 16.06 5.73 2.82
C THR A 102 15.02 4.61 2.98
N HIS A 103 15.19 3.49 2.28
CA HIS A 103 14.38 2.29 2.48
C HIS A 103 14.70 1.63 3.82
N VAL A 104 13.73 1.59 4.71
CA VAL A 104 13.87 1.00 6.06
C VAL A 104 13.32 -0.43 6.13
N ARG A 105 12.70 -0.93 5.05
CA ARG A 105 12.15 -2.30 5.00
C ARG A 105 12.12 -2.88 3.61
N HIS A 106 12.13 -4.21 3.55
CA HIS A 106 12.01 -5.00 2.34
C HIS A 106 10.76 -5.86 2.44
N LEU A 107 9.86 -5.72 1.47
CA LEU A 107 8.54 -6.33 1.52
C LEU A 107 8.41 -7.53 0.57
N SER A 108 7.54 -8.48 0.94
CA SER A 108 7.19 -9.67 0.17
C SER A 108 5.72 -9.65 -0.23
N SER A 109 5.30 -10.53 -1.11
CA SER A 109 3.89 -10.66 -1.53
C SER A 109 2.91 -10.93 -0.38
N ARG A 110 3.43 -11.28 0.81
CA ARG A 110 2.62 -11.62 1.97
C ARG A 110 2.65 -10.57 3.08
N SER A 111 3.39 -9.49 2.91
CA SER A 111 3.60 -8.52 3.99
C SER A 111 2.30 -7.87 4.48
N PHE A 112 1.37 -7.57 3.58
CA PHE A 112 0.11 -6.93 3.97
C PHE A 112 -0.97 -7.89 4.48
N TYR A 113 -0.83 -9.21 4.30
CA TYR A 113 -1.72 -10.18 4.95
C TYR A 113 -1.64 -10.12 6.48
N TYR A 114 -0.56 -9.55 7.01
CA TYR A 114 -0.38 -9.29 8.43
C TYR A 114 -1.46 -8.39 9.03
N PHE A 115 -2.08 -7.54 8.21
CA PHE A 115 -3.13 -6.60 8.58
C PHE A 115 -4.55 -7.12 8.31
N GLU A 116 -4.67 -8.39 7.87
CA GLU A 116 -5.98 -8.99 7.69
C GLU A 116 -6.63 -9.35 9.03
N LYS A 117 -7.95 -9.19 9.07
CA LYS A 117 -8.76 -9.60 10.21
C LYS A 117 -8.55 -11.09 10.54
N GLY A 118 -8.22 -11.38 11.79
CA GLY A 118 -8.00 -12.74 12.27
C GLY A 118 -6.62 -13.30 11.96
N HIS A 119 -5.68 -12.49 11.47
CA HIS A 119 -4.28 -12.93 11.36
C HIS A 119 -3.72 -13.27 12.77
N PRO A 120 -2.98 -14.39 12.95
CA PRO A 120 -2.47 -14.81 14.26
C PRO A 120 -1.67 -13.75 15.01
N PHE A 121 -1.01 -12.85 14.30
CA PHE A 121 -0.21 -11.76 14.86
C PHE A 121 -0.87 -10.38 14.68
N GLY A 122 -2.17 -10.31 14.36
CA GLY A 122 -2.91 -9.06 14.16
C GLY A 122 -2.91 -8.11 15.36
N PHE A 123 -2.54 -8.61 16.56
CA PHE A 123 -2.41 -7.80 17.77
C PHE A 123 -1.23 -6.80 17.75
N TYR A 124 -0.30 -6.91 16.81
CA TYR A 124 0.77 -5.92 16.61
C TYR A 124 0.36 -4.75 15.69
N GLY A 125 -0.75 -4.88 14.97
CA GLY A 125 -1.20 -3.88 14.01
C GLY A 125 -2.73 -3.74 14.01
N SER A 126 -3.27 -3.00 13.03
CA SER A 126 -4.72 -2.98 12.84
C SER A 126 -5.14 -4.19 12.00
N ASP A 127 -6.03 -5.01 12.52
CA ASP A 127 -6.66 -6.15 11.84
C ASP A 127 -7.90 -5.73 11.02
N GLY A 128 -7.86 -4.53 10.48
CA GLY A 128 -9.01 -3.87 9.83
C GLY A 128 -9.01 -3.93 8.31
N PHE A 129 -8.28 -4.86 7.68
CA PHE A 129 -8.19 -4.95 6.23
C PHE A 129 -8.48 -6.35 5.71
N LYS A 130 -8.77 -6.40 4.39
CA LYS A 130 -8.79 -7.62 3.61
C LYS A 130 -7.93 -7.40 2.36
N VAL A 131 -6.95 -8.24 2.14
CA VAL A 131 -6.17 -8.24 0.90
C VAL A 131 -7.05 -8.75 -0.24
N VAL A 132 -7.37 -7.87 -1.20
CA VAL A 132 -8.17 -8.20 -2.38
C VAL A 132 -7.28 -8.78 -3.47
N GLN A 133 -6.12 -8.15 -3.67
CA GLN A 133 -5.10 -8.59 -4.62
C GLN A 133 -3.70 -8.35 -4.05
N ALA A 134 -2.78 -9.25 -4.38
CA ALA A 134 -1.35 -9.12 -4.12
C ALA A 134 -0.60 -9.70 -5.33
N ASN A 135 0.05 -8.85 -6.10
CA ASN A 135 0.71 -9.21 -7.33
C ASN A 135 2.21 -8.98 -7.24
N ILE A 136 2.98 -9.97 -7.67
CA ILE A 136 4.41 -9.85 -7.92
C ILE A 136 4.58 -9.42 -9.37
N VAL A 137 5.17 -8.27 -9.61
CA VAL A 137 5.32 -7.67 -10.93
C VAL A 137 6.76 -7.80 -11.39
N PHE A 138 6.94 -8.13 -12.65
CA PHE A 138 8.24 -8.31 -13.28
C PHE A 138 8.43 -7.29 -14.42
N GLU A 139 9.65 -6.93 -14.70
CA GLU A 139 9.96 -6.17 -15.89
C GLU A 139 9.57 -6.94 -17.18
N PRO A 140 9.31 -6.24 -18.29
CA PRO A 140 9.02 -6.89 -19.56
C PRO A 140 10.16 -7.83 -20.01
N GLY A 141 9.81 -9.03 -20.51
CA GLY A 141 10.79 -10.00 -21.02
C GLY A 141 10.21 -11.41 -21.12
N LEU A 142 10.80 -12.27 -21.95
CA LEU A 142 10.30 -13.63 -22.15
C LEU A 142 10.45 -14.50 -20.91
N VAL A 143 11.59 -14.46 -20.25
CA VAL A 143 11.85 -15.19 -19.00
C VAL A 143 10.91 -14.66 -17.90
N ASN A 144 10.75 -13.35 -17.80
CA ASN A 144 9.90 -12.69 -16.82
C ASN A 144 8.41 -13.02 -17.00
N LYS A 145 7.95 -13.25 -18.25
CA LYS A 145 6.59 -13.75 -18.50
C LYS A 145 6.36 -15.14 -17.89
N VAL A 146 7.36 -16.02 -17.95
CA VAL A 146 7.29 -17.35 -17.32
C VAL A 146 7.32 -17.22 -15.80
N MET A 147 8.25 -16.42 -15.27
CA MET A 147 8.35 -16.16 -13.83
C MET A 147 7.09 -15.53 -13.25
N HIS A 148 6.49 -14.59 -13.99
CA HIS A 148 5.20 -14.00 -13.60
C HIS A 148 4.10 -15.06 -13.45
N ARG A 149 3.98 -16.00 -14.39
CA ARG A 149 2.98 -17.10 -14.31
C ARG A 149 3.24 -18.01 -13.10
N ILE A 150 4.50 -18.31 -12.83
CA ILE A 150 4.92 -19.13 -11.68
C ILE A 150 4.59 -18.38 -10.38
N ALA A 151 4.99 -17.13 -10.28
CA ALA A 151 4.75 -16.30 -9.10
C ALA A 151 3.25 -16.06 -8.85
N ALA A 152 2.46 -15.85 -9.90
CA ALA A 152 1.02 -15.70 -9.78
C ALA A 152 0.33 -16.98 -9.26
N ARG A 153 0.84 -18.18 -9.62
CA ARG A 153 0.25 -19.46 -9.19
C ARG A 153 0.78 -19.96 -7.85
N TRP A 154 2.08 -19.71 -7.56
CA TRP A 154 2.79 -20.17 -6.36
C TRP A 154 3.71 -19.08 -5.82
N PRO A 155 3.18 -17.93 -5.31
CA PRO A 155 4.00 -16.79 -4.90
C PRO A 155 5.01 -17.17 -3.82
N ARG A 156 4.58 -17.90 -2.79
CA ARG A 156 5.47 -18.35 -1.70
C ARG A 156 6.61 -19.24 -2.20
N TRP A 157 6.32 -20.13 -3.15
CA TRP A 157 7.35 -21.02 -3.68
C TRP A 157 8.36 -20.25 -4.53
N TYR A 158 7.87 -19.32 -5.37
CA TYR A 158 8.72 -18.41 -6.15
C TYR A 158 9.64 -17.60 -5.21
N GLU A 159 9.09 -16.93 -4.21
CA GLU A 159 9.87 -16.12 -3.25
C GLU A 159 10.90 -16.96 -2.49
N ALA A 160 10.57 -18.20 -2.13
CA ALA A 160 11.47 -19.05 -1.38
C ALA A 160 12.58 -19.71 -2.22
N ARG A 161 12.42 -19.83 -3.54
CA ARG A 161 13.30 -20.65 -4.39
C ARG A 161 13.93 -19.92 -5.57
N LEU A 162 13.20 -18.99 -6.17
CA LEU A 162 13.60 -18.39 -7.44
C LEU A 162 13.85 -16.89 -7.37
N ALA A 163 13.34 -16.17 -6.38
CA ALA A 163 13.36 -14.72 -6.34
C ALA A 163 14.76 -14.11 -6.41
N TRP A 164 15.79 -14.78 -5.89
CA TRP A 164 17.18 -14.32 -5.95
C TRP A 164 17.91 -14.67 -7.27
N ILE A 165 17.33 -15.54 -8.09
CA ILE A 165 17.90 -15.93 -9.40
C ILE A 165 17.19 -15.16 -10.52
N PHE A 166 15.88 -14.99 -10.36
CA PHE A 166 15.01 -14.27 -11.29
C PHE A 166 14.25 -13.20 -10.50
N PRO A 167 14.88 -12.06 -10.17
CA PRO A 167 14.27 -11.05 -9.30
C PRO A 167 12.99 -10.48 -9.91
N ALA A 168 12.02 -10.23 -9.05
CA ALA A 168 10.85 -9.44 -9.41
C ALA A 168 11.18 -7.95 -9.30
N TRP A 169 10.39 -7.11 -9.93
CA TRP A 169 10.56 -5.66 -9.92
C TRP A 169 9.88 -5.03 -8.71
N PHE A 170 8.54 -5.07 -8.67
CA PHE A 170 7.79 -4.50 -7.56
C PHE A 170 6.60 -5.38 -7.13
N LEU A 171 6.03 -5.03 -6.01
CA LEU A 171 4.78 -5.56 -5.48
C LEU A 171 3.67 -4.54 -5.70
N TRP A 172 2.50 -5.04 -6.06
CA TRP A 172 1.28 -4.27 -6.12
C TRP A 172 0.21 -4.92 -5.25
N PHE A 173 -0.39 -4.14 -4.37
CA PHE A 173 -1.42 -4.59 -3.46
C PHE A 173 -2.67 -3.75 -3.60
N GLN A 174 -3.82 -4.41 -3.47
CA GLN A 174 -5.09 -3.76 -3.25
C GLN A 174 -5.75 -4.35 -2.00
N LEU A 175 -6.06 -3.49 -1.04
CA LEU A 175 -6.71 -3.85 0.21
C LEU A 175 -8.08 -3.18 0.27
N ARG A 176 -9.01 -3.84 0.97
CA ARG A 176 -10.30 -3.27 1.34
C ARG A 176 -10.33 -3.01 2.83
N VAL A 177 -10.83 -1.85 3.24
CA VAL A 177 -11.00 -1.48 4.64
C VAL A 177 -12.24 -2.15 5.22
N CYS A 178 -12.08 -2.86 6.35
CA CYS A 178 -13.14 -3.54 7.07
C CYS A 178 -13.38 -2.82 8.40
N LYS A 179 -14.58 -2.25 8.59
CA LYS A 179 -14.98 -1.53 9.82
C LYS A 179 -16.15 -2.17 10.55
N ASP A 180 -16.34 -3.49 10.39
CA ASP A 180 -17.46 -4.19 11.00
C ASP A 180 -17.28 -4.51 12.50
N THR A 181 -16.10 -4.20 13.06
CA THR A 181 -15.82 -4.31 14.50
C THR A 181 -14.89 -3.18 14.91
N LEU A 182 -15.21 -2.49 15.99
CA LEU A 182 -14.27 -1.59 16.68
C LEU A 182 -13.00 -2.39 17.01
N PRO A 183 -11.81 -1.84 16.81
CA PRO A 183 -10.57 -2.47 17.30
C PRO A 183 -10.71 -2.64 18.82
N ARG A 184 -10.41 -3.83 19.30
CA ARG A 184 -10.33 -4.13 20.75
C ARG A 184 -9.07 -3.55 21.32
#